data_5b0e5f34822cadb7eee34f0a3c4e4875
#
_entry.id   5b0e5f34822cadb7eee34f0a3c4e4875
#
_cell.length_a   1.000
_cell.length_b   1.000
_cell.length_c   1.000
_cell.angle_alpha   90.00
_cell.angle_beta   90.00
_cell.angle_gamma   90.00
#
_symmetry.space_group_name_H-M   'P 1'
#
loop_
_entity.id
_entity.type
_entity.pdbx_description
1 polymer ?
#
loop_
_entity_poly.entity_id
_entity_poly.type
_entity_poly.pdbx_seq_one_letter_code
_entity_poly.pdbx_strand_id
1 'polypeptide(L)'
;VIGAQPLFIGEEELRRLGLTPGEARDALSHAYRLQHAGHVRVKPKTSLDIAPGHKFQAMCAACEELDLAVVKWLGVAPRGAGDPSPGIHALAVLNDFNSGAPLAVMDANAMTGLRTAAMSALAARFLARENSRTIGFVGCGLQARMHLEAMHDLFPGLAVVLCNSRSEQSARRLADLAGTFGLEGKVCSDPARLLSESDIVVTTVPMNAGFEPFLDASNLAPGVFVAAVDIGRSWHPGGFKVFDCMATDSRLHHGIEMKPGMRIDCDLSELAGGVHPGRVSEAQRALFVFQGHATADLAIAWLVWSRLQAATGRHI
;
A
#
# COMPACT_ATOMS: atom_id res chain seq x y z
N VAL A 1 24.58 3.45 24.36
CA VAL A 1 24.25 4.83 24.78
C VAL A 1 23.11 4.73 25.79
N ILE A 2 23.44 4.54 27.07
CA ILE A 2 22.46 4.57 28.16
C ILE A 2 22.11 6.05 28.40
N GLY A 3 20.89 6.49 28.04
CA GLY A 3 20.37 7.79 28.41
C GLY A 3 19.90 8.74 27.29
N ALA A 4 19.99 8.40 26.02
CA ALA A 4 19.38 9.20 24.96
C ALA A 4 17.87 8.99 24.96
N GLN A 5 17.10 10.08 25.03
CA GLN A 5 15.64 10.01 24.87
C GLN A 5 15.31 9.67 23.40
N PRO A 6 14.34 8.77 23.14
CA PRO A 6 13.88 8.51 21.79
C PRO A 6 13.37 9.80 21.13
N LEU A 7 13.66 9.97 19.83
CA LEU A 7 13.10 11.09 19.08
C LEU A 7 11.61 10.88 18.83
N PHE A 8 10.80 11.92 18.98
CA PHE A 8 9.42 11.90 18.51
C PHE A 8 9.38 12.55 17.12
N ILE A 9 8.93 11.80 16.12
CA ILE A 9 8.87 12.25 14.72
C ILE A 9 7.41 12.35 14.33
N GLY A 10 6.87 13.56 14.37
CA GLY A 10 5.48 13.86 14.04
C GLY A 10 5.23 13.95 12.52
N GLU A 11 3.96 14.05 12.14
CA GLU A 11 3.54 14.15 10.73
C GLU A 11 4.22 15.30 10.00
N GLU A 12 4.39 16.47 10.66
CA GLU A 12 5.02 17.65 10.04
C GLU A 12 6.49 17.43 9.74
N GLU A 13 7.22 16.75 10.64
CA GLU A 13 8.62 16.40 10.43
C GLU A 13 8.78 15.40 9.30
N LEU A 14 7.91 14.37 9.26
CA LEU A 14 7.87 13.41 8.16
C LEU A 14 7.62 14.12 6.82
N ARG A 15 6.73 15.10 6.77
CA ARG A 15 6.46 15.87 5.57
C ARG A 15 7.67 16.72 5.14
N ARG A 16 8.38 17.32 6.10
CA ARG A 16 9.61 18.12 5.81
C ARG A 16 10.76 17.29 5.25
N LEU A 17 10.78 15.98 5.52
CA LEU A 17 11.79 15.09 4.91
C LEU A 17 11.65 14.97 3.40
N GLY A 18 10.49 15.31 2.82
CA GLY A 18 10.26 15.34 1.40
C GLY A 18 10.47 13.98 0.71
N LEU A 19 10.08 12.89 1.38
CA LEU A 19 10.23 11.54 0.81
C LEU A 19 9.37 11.39 -0.43
N THR A 20 9.98 10.99 -1.52
CA THR A 20 9.31 10.79 -2.80
C THR A 20 8.69 9.39 -2.90
N PRO A 21 7.66 9.19 -3.75
CA PRO A 21 7.12 7.86 -4.04
C PRO A 21 8.17 6.89 -4.57
N GLY A 22 9.09 7.37 -5.41
CA GLY A 22 10.20 6.57 -5.95
C GLY A 22 11.13 6.06 -4.86
N GLU A 23 11.58 6.93 -3.95
CA GLU A 23 12.42 6.53 -2.80
C GLU A 23 11.71 5.51 -1.90
N ALA A 24 10.43 5.72 -1.62
CA ALA A 24 9.64 4.77 -0.85
C ALA A 24 9.54 3.40 -1.54
N ARG A 25 9.27 3.36 -2.84
CA ARG A 25 9.25 2.13 -3.65
C ARG A 25 10.59 1.42 -3.65
N ASP A 26 11.69 2.14 -3.78
CA ASP A 26 13.04 1.56 -3.81
C ASP A 26 13.45 1.02 -2.43
N ALA A 27 13.10 1.71 -1.34
CA ALA A 27 13.27 1.22 0.03
C ALA A 27 12.49 -0.08 0.26
N LEU A 28 11.24 -0.14 -0.20
CA LEU A 28 10.44 -1.37 -0.15
C LEU A 28 11.07 -2.49 -0.97
N SER A 29 11.49 -2.21 -2.20
CA SER A 29 12.16 -3.19 -3.06
C SER A 29 13.40 -3.76 -2.39
N HIS A 30 14.19 -2.92 -1.71
CA HIS A 30 15.36 -3.36 -0.94
C HIS A 30 14.97 -4.27 0.22
N ALA A 31 14.03 -3.85 1.07
CA ALA A 31 13.58 -4.63 2.23
C ALA A 31 12.94 -5.97 1.82
N TYR A 32 12.16 -6.01 0.73
CA TYR A 32 11.59 -7.27 0.23
C TYR A 32 12.64 -8.21 -0.37
N ARG A 33 13.71 -7.69 -0.99
CA ARG A 33 14.87 -8.52 -1.38
C ARG A 33 15.58 -9.12 -0.16
N LEU A 34 15.79 -8.33 0.90
CA LEU A 34 16.34 -8.82 2.16
C LEU A 34 15.42 -9.86 2.80
N GLN A 35 14.11 -9.66 2.75
CA GLN A 35 13.14 -10.66 3.22
C GLN A 35 13.26 -11.97 2.42
N HIS A 36 13.37 -11.91 1.10
CA HIS A 36 13.56 -13.08 0.26
C HIS A 36 14.84 -13.82 0.61
N ALA A 37 15.93 -13.10 0.89
CA ALA A 37 17.21 -13.66 1.33
C ALA A 37 17.19 -14.21 2.77
N GLY A 38 16.08 -14.06 3.51
CA GLY A 38 15.92 -14.53 4.89
C GLY A 38 16.49 -13.62 5.97
N HIS A 39 16.88 -12.40 5.61
CA HIS A 39 17.48 -11.42 6.54
C HIS A 39 16.46 -10.63 7.35
N VAL A 40 15.20 -10.55 6.89
CA VAL A 40 14.13 -9.89 7.64
C VAL A 40 13.41 -10.89 8.54
N ARG A 41 13.40 -10.62 9.83
CA ARG A 41 12.60 -11.33 10.82
C ARG A 41 11.26 -10.60 10.97
N VAL A 42 10.17 -11.30 10.68
CA VAL A 42 8.82 -10.73 10.73
C VAL A 42 7.86 -11.70 11.41
N LYS A 43 6.89 -11.17 12.13
CA LYS A 43 5.78 -11.94 12.70
C LYS A 43 4.48 -11.59 11.99
N PRO A 44 3.56 -12.54 11.87
CA PRO A 44 2.20 -12.25 11.44
C PRO A 44 1.58 -11.14 12.28
N LYS A 45 0.71 -10.35 11.67
CA LYS A 45 -0.05 -9.31 12.34
C LYS A 45 -0.81 -9.89 13.53
N THR A 46 -0.55 -9.36 14.72
CA THR A 46 -1.27 -9.73 15.94
C THR A 46 -2.44 -8.78 16.12
N SER A 47 -3.65 -9.31 16.30
CA SER A 47 -4.87 -8.53 16.51
C SER A 47 -5.42 -8.76 17.91
N LEU A 48 -5.79 -7.67 18.57
CA LEU A 48 -6.57 -7.64 19.80
C LEU A 48 -7.97 -7.13 19.41
N ASP A 49 -8.88 -8.06 19.12
CA ASP A 49 -10.22 -7.75 18.69
C ASP A 49 -11.12 -7.46 19.93
N ILE A 50 -11.74 -6.28 19.96
CA ILE A 50 -12.59 -5.82 21.05
C ILE A 50 -14.08 -6.04 20.68
N ALA A 51 -14.46 -5.59 19.47
CA ALA A 51 -15.82 -5.70 18.94
C ALA A 51 -15.77 -5.57 17.40
N PRO A 52 -16.86 -5.83 16.68
CA PRO A 52 -16.92 -5.55 15.24
C PRO A 52 -16.51 -4.11 14.91
N GLY A 53 -15.45 -3.96 14.09
CA GLY A 53 -14.89 -2.65 13.73
C GLY A 53 -14.06 -1.97 14.83
N HIS A 54 -13.83 -2.62 15.98
CA HIS A 54 -13.01 -2.10 17.08
C HIS A 54 -11.90 -3.10 17.40
N LYS A 55 -10.66 -2.74 17.12
CA LYS A 55 -9.50 -3.59 17.34
C LYS A 55 -8.21 -2.79 17.46
N PHE A 56 -7.21 -3.39 18.09
CA PHE A 56 -5.83 -2.94 18.06
C PHE A 56 -4.96 -3.99 17.38
N GLN A 57 -3.91 -3.55 16.68
CA GLN A 57 -3.02 -4.48 15.98
C GLN A 57 -1.56 -4.09 16.16
N ALA A 58 -0.72 -5.10 16.34
CA ALA A 58 0.74 -4.96 16.32
C ALA A 58 1.32 -5.62 15.06
N MET A 59 2.26 -4.93 14.45
CA MET A 59 3.00 -5.39 13.28
C MET A 59 4.48 -5.16 13.54
N CYS A 60 5.29 -6.23 13.61
CA CYS A 60 6.70 -6.10 13.96
C CYS A 60 7.61 -6.79 12.94
N ALA A 61 8.74 -6.15 12.68
CA ALA A 61 9.81 -6.65 11.83
C ALA A 61 11.18 -6.18 12.36
N ALA A 62 12.22 -6.94 12.06
CA ALA A 62 13.61 -6.58 12.37
C ALA A 62 14.53 -7.06 11.25
N CYS A 63 15.60 -6.33 10.99
CA CYS A 63 16.61 -6.66 9.98
C CYS A 63 17.97 -6.19 10.43
N GLU A 64 18.93 -7.10 10.49
CA GLU A 64 20.31 -6.82 10.88
C GLU A 64 20.99 -5.90 9.86
N GLU A 65 20.79 -6.15 8.56
CA GLU A 65 21.39 -5.37 7.47
C GLU A 65 20.88 -3.93 7.41
N LEU A 66 19.70 -3.66 7.97
CA LEU A 66 19.17 -2.32 8.11
C LEU A 66 19.47 -1.72 9.49
N ASP A 67 20.08 -2.52 10.39
CA ASP A 67 20.40 -2.20 11.78
C ASP A 67 19.20 -1.71 12.61
N LEU A 68 18.00 -2.19 12.28
CA LEU A 68 16.74 -1.70 12.84
C LEU A 68 15.75 -2.81 13.17
N ALA A 69 14.98 -2.56 14.23
CA ALA A 69 13.73 -3.24 14.51
C ALA A 69 12.60 -2.22 14.61
N VAL A 70 11.40 -2.60 14.19
CA VAL A 70 10.21 -1.74 14.22
C VAL A 70 9.01 -2.50 14.77
N VAL A 71 8.20 -1.84 15.57
CA VAL A 71 6.83 -2.24 15.84
C VAL A 71 5.89 -1.09 15.49
N LYS A 72 4.90 -1.36 14.64
CA LYS A 72 3.77 -0.46 14.43
C LYS A 72 2.59 -0.95 15.25
N TRP A 73 2.09 -0.08 16.12
CA TRP A 73 0.86 -0.26 16.87
C TRP A 73 -0.23 0.62 16.27
N LEU A 74 -1.36 0.02 15.95
CA LEU A 74 -2.51 0.75 15.39
C LEU A 74 -3.80 0.39 16.11
N GLY A 75 -4.67 1.38 16.23
CA GLY A 75 -6.04 1.25 16.72
C GLY A 75 -7.03 1.58 15.61
N VAL A 76 -8.06 0.75 15.50
CA VAL A 76 -9.26 1.00 14.70
C VAL A 76 -10.42 1.05 15.68
N ALA A 77 -11.19 2.13 15.68
CA ALA A 77 -12.36 2.25 16.54
C ALA A 77 -13.60 2.66 15.72
N PRO A 78 -14.81 2.23 16.14
CA PRO A 78 -16.05 2.70 15.54
C PRO A 78 -16.13 4.24 15.66
N ARG A 79 -16.61 4.89 14.61
CA ARG A 79 -16.82 6.33 14.59
C ARG A 79 -18.30 6.66 14.56
N GLY A 80 -18.68 7.73 15.26
CA GLY A 80 -20.01 8.30 15.16
C GLY A 80 -20.29 8.84 13.75
N ALA A 81 -21.56 8.93 13.39
CA ALA A 81 -21.96 9.55 12.13
C ALA A 81 -21.49 11.02 12.11
N GLY A 82 -20.72 11.38 11.05
CA GLY A 82 -20.18 12.74 10.89
C GLY A 82 -18.84 13.01 11.58
N ASP A 83 -18.24 12.04 12.27
CA ASP A 83 -16.90 12.18 12.85
C ASP A 83 -15.84 12.31 11.75
N PRO A 84 -15.13 13.45 11.64
CA PRO A 84 -14.10 13.67 10.62
C PRO A 84 -12.76 13.03 10.96
N SER A 85 -12.59 12.46 12.16
CA SER A 85 -11.32 11.89 12.60
C SER A 85 -10.85 10.73 11.69
N PRO A 86 -9.54 10.44 11.64
CA PRO A 86 -9.06 9.25 10.93
C PRO A 86 -9.69 7.98 11.50
N GLY A 87 -10.01 7.00 10.64
CA GLY A 87 -10.54 5.70 11.08
C GLY A 87 -9.49 4.78 11.68
N ILE A 88 -8.22 5.14 11.54
CA ILE A 88 -7.06 4.40 12.02
C ILE A 88 -6.10 5.42 12.62
N HIS A 89 -5.61 5.12 13.82
CA HIS A 89 -4.53 5.84 14.48
C HIS A 89 -3.37 4.88 14.72
N ALA A 90 -2.16 5.31 14.39
CA ALA A 90 -0.99 4.44 14.50
C ALA A 90 0.27 5.19 14.90
N LEU A 91 1.10 4.50 15.69
CA LEU A 91 2.47 4.90 15.99
C LEU A 91 3.42 3.76 15.63
N ALA A 92 4.65 4.09 15.25
CA ALA A 92 5.73 3.14 15.08
C ALA A 92 6.84 3.45 16.08
N VAL A 93 7.33 2.41 16.76
CA VAL A 93 8.53 2.50 17.61
C VAL A 93 9.68 1.85 16.85
N LEU A 94 10.78 2.58 16.74
CA LEU A 94 12.01 2.16 16.09
C LEU A 94 13.08 1.88 17.14
N ASN A 95 13.74 0.73 17.03
CA ASN A 95 14.82 0.31 17.91
C ASN A 95 16.10 0.02 17.10
N ASP A 96 17.24 0.29 17.68
CA ASP A 96 18.52 -0.25 17.24
C ASP A 96 18.51 -1.79 17.33
N PHE A 97 18.94 -2.44 16.27
CA PHE A 97 18.86 -3.89 16.16
C PHE A 97 19.75 -4.59 17.18
N ASN A 98 20.96 -4.09 17.41
CA ASN A 98 21.99 -4.76 18.21
C ASN A 98 21.78 -4.54 19.71
N SER A 99 21.51 -3.30 20.13
CA SER A 99 21.36 -2.95 21.54
C SER A 99 19.93 -3.08 22.07
N GLY A 100 18.93 -3.09 21.16
CA GLY A 100 17.53 -2.99 21.53
C GLY A 100 17.09 -1.59 22.00
N ALA A 101 18.00 -0.60 22.01
CA ALA A 101 17.69 0.74 22.48
C ALA A 101 16.61 1.41 21.61
N PRO A 102 15.60 2.08 22.22
CA PRO A 102 14.60 2.83 21.44
C PRO A 102 15.25 4.07 20.82
N LEU A 103 15.14 4.21 19.51
CA LEU A 103 15.68 5.31 18.71
C LEU A 103 14.65 6.41 18.48
N ALA A 104 13.43 6.02 18.09
CA ALA A 104 12.39 6.96 17.75
C ALA A 104 10.97 6.40 17.97
N VAL A 105 10.02 7.32 18.15
CA VAL A 105 8.58 7.08 18.03
C VAL A 105 8.09 7.94 16.86
N MET A 106 7.47 7.33 15.86
CA MET A 106 7.05 7.99 14.62
C MET A 106 5.53 8.00 14.48
N ASP A 107 4.98 9.08 13.93
CA ASP A 107 3.60 9.06 13.45
C ASP A 107 3.47 8.06 12.29
N ALA A 108 2.70 7.01 12.52
CA ALA A 108 2.55 5.96 11.53
C ALA A 108 1.31 6.12 10.63
N ASN A 109 0.49 7.17 10.81
CA ASN A 109 -0.63 7.46 9.89
C ASN A 109 -0.08 7.91 8.53
N ALA A 110 0.81 8.91 8.53
CA ALA A 110 1.49 9.38 7.32
C ALA A 110 2.32 8.26 6.66
N MET A 111 3.11 7.54 7.46
CA MET A 111 3.88 6.38 6.99
C MET A 111 2.99 5.32 6.34
N THR A 112 1.81 5.04 6.92
CA THR A 112 0.88 4.03 6.39
C THR A 112 0.34 4.42 5.02
N GLY A 113 0.05 5.69 4.79
CA GLY A 113 -0.33 6.18 3.47
C GLY A 113 0.75 5.90 2.42
N LEU A 114 1.97 6.38 2.70
CA LEU A 114 3.13 6.27 1.81
C LEU A 114 3.48 4.80 1.52
N ARG A 115 3.63 3.94 2.56
CA ARG A 115 4.03 2.54 2.37
C ARG A 115 2.98 1.72 1.61
N THR A 116 1.68 2.05 1.76
CA THR A 116 0.60 1.34 1.08
C THR A 116 0.62 1.62 -0.42
N ALA A 117 0.76 2.88 -0.81
CA ALA A 117 0.90 3.26 -2.20
C ALA A 117 2.20 2.72 -2.82
N ALA A 118 3.32 2.79 -2.08
CA ALA A 118 4.61 2.25 -2.52
C ALA A 118 4.58 0.73 -2.73
N MET A 119 3.85 -0.04 -1.89
CA MET A 119 3.67 -1.48 -2.09
C MET A 119 2.91 -1.79 -3.38
N SER A 120 1.83 -1.07 -3.65
CA SER A 120 1.06 -1.22 -4.90
C SER A 120 1.89 -0.82 -6.12
N ALA A 121 2.69 0.25 -6.02
CA ALA A 121 3.60 0.67 -7.08
C ALA A 121 4.74 -0.34 -7.29
N LEU A 122 5.28 -0.94 -6.22
CA LEU A 122 6.26 -2.02 -6.33
C LEU A 122 5.66 -3.25 -7.04
N ALA A 123 4.44 -3.66 -6.68
CA ALA A 123 3.74 -4.73 -7.40
C ALA A 123 3.51 -4.36 -8.87
N ALA A 124 3.07 -3.13 -9.14
CA ALA A 124 2.83 -2.63 -10.50
C ALA A 124 4.10 -2.65 -11.36
N ARG A 125 5.28 -2.37 -10.79
CA ARG A 125 6.57 -2.45 -11.50
C ARG A 125 6.83 -3.82 -12.14
N PHE A 126 6.33 -4.90 -11.53
CA PHE A 126 6.51 -6.27 -12.01
C PHE A 126 5.29 -6.80 -12.77
N LEU A 127 4.09 -6.28 -12.48
CA LEU A 127 2.83 -6.88 -12.91
C LEU A 127 2.01 -6.01 -13.87
N ALA A 128 2.23 -4.70 -13.95
CA ALA A 128 1.57 -3.84 -14.92
C ALA A 128 2.34 -3.79 -16.25
N ARG A 129 1.69 -3.32 -17.30
CA ARG A 129 2.34 -3.03 -18.58
C ARG A 129 3.13 -1.73 -18.47
N GLU A 130 4.35 -1.68 -18.97
CA GLU A 130 5.20 -0.49 -18.94
C GLU A 130 4.57 0.69 -19.71
N ASN A 131 3.83 0.39 -20.78
CA ASN A 131 3.16 1.37 -21.61
C ASN A 131 1.75 1.74 -21.13
N SER A 132 1.40 1.50 -19.86
CA SER A 132 0.12 1.87 -19.25
C SER A 132 -0.14 3.37 -19.40
N ARG A 133 -1.34 3.76 -19.87
CA ARG A 133 -1.73 5.14 -20.10
C ARG A 133 -2.96 5.59 -19.32
N THR A 134 -3.83 4.65 -18.95
CA THR A 134 -5.07 4.94 -18.23
C THR A 134 -5.09 4.25 -16.88
N ILE A 135 -5.33 5.03 -15.82
CA ILE A 135 -5.53 4.50 -14.48
C ILE A 135 -6.95 4.80 -13.99
N GLY A 136 -7.63 3.77 -13.47
CA GLY A 136 -8.95 3.87 -12.88
C GLY A 136 -8.92 3.73 -11.36
N PHE A 137 -9.58 4.64 -10.64
CA PHE A 137 -9.75 4.57 -9.20
C PHE A 137 -11.19 4.27 -8.82
N VAL A 138 -11.41 3.22 -8.05
CA VAL A 138 -12.69 2.92 -7.40
C VAL A 138 -12.54 3.20 -5.90
N GLY A 139 -13.19 4.28 -5.44
CA GLY A 139 -12.89 4.94 -4.17
C GLY A 139 -11.82 6.02 -4.35
N CYS A 140 -12.16 7.28 -4.03
CA CYS A 140 -11.34 8.47 -4.31
C CYS A 140 -10.94 9.21 -3.02
N GLY A 141 -10.56 8.46 -1.98
CA GLY A 141 -10.11 8.98 -0.68
C GLY A 141 -8.61 9.25 -0.61
N LEU A 142 -8.07 9.28 0.62
CA LEU A 142 -6.64 9.51 0.89
C LEU A 142 -5.75 8.49 0.16
N GLN A 143 -6.11 7.20 0.22
CA GLN A 143 -5.31 6.15 -0.43
C GLN A 143 -5.27 6.33 -1.96
N ALA A 144 -6.38 6.71 -2.59
CA ALA A 144 -6.40 6.95 -4.03
C ALA A 144 -5.44 8.09 -4.43
N ARG A 145 -5.38 9.17 -3.64
CA ARG A 145 -4.44 10.28 -3.88
C ARG A 145 -2.98 9.81 -3.79
N MET A 146 -2.62 9.10 -2.73
CA MET A 146 -1.26 8.56 -2.54
C MET A 146 -0.87 7.59 -3.66
N HIS A 147 -1.83 6.75 -4.11
CA HIS A 147 -1.60 5.83 -5.22
C HIS A 147 -1.47 6.55 -6.57
N LEU A 148 -2.21 7.63 -6.79
CA LEU A 148 -2.07 8.45 -8.01
C LEU A 148 -0.65 9.02 -8.11
N GLU A 149 -0.12 9.59 -7.02
CA GLU A 149 1.25 10.10 -6.95
C GLU A 149 2.28 8.99 -7.23
N ALA A 150 2.13 7.83 -6.57
CA ALA A 150 3.06 6.71 -6.70
C ALA A 150 3.03 6.05 -8.09
N MET A 151 1.85 5.97 -8.71
CA MET A 151 1.69 5.40 -10.05
C MET A 151 2.15 6.39 -11.13
N HIS A 152 1.91 7.70 -10.96
CA HIS A 152 2.42 8.72 -11.86
C HIS A 152 3.96 8.77 -11.87
N ASP A 153 4.60 8.65 -10.68
CA ASP A 153 6.06 8.55 -10.58
C ASP A 153 6.61 7.31 -11.33
N LEU A 154 5.91 6.18 -11.23
CA LEU A 154 6.35 4.92 -11.86
C LEU A 154 6.08 4.87 -13.36
N PHE A 155 4.95 5.42 -13.82
CA PHE A 155 4.50 5.38 -15.20
C PHE A 155 4.41 6.79 -15.80
N PRO A 156 5.52 7.34 -16.31
CA PRO A 156 5.54 8.68 -16.89
C PRO A 156 4.68 8.80 -18.16
N GLY A 157 4.25 7.67 -18.75
CA GLY A 157 3.34 7.61 -19.89
C GLY A 157 1.86 7.71 -19.52
N LEU A 158 1.49 7.73 -18.24
CA LEU A 158 0.09 7.94 -17.83
C LEU A 158 -0.44 9.25 -18.40
N ALA A 159 -1.69 9.22 -18.87
CA ALA A 159 -2.35 10.35 -19.50
C ALA A 159 -3.76 10.60 -18.96
N VAL A 160 -4.48 9.52 -18.59
CA VAL A 160 -5.89 9.59 -18.20
C VAL A 160 -6.11 8.98 -16.83
N VAL A 161 -6.90 9.66 -16.00
CA VAL A 161 -7.32 9.18 -14.66
C VAL A 161 -8.84 9.12 -14.61
N LEU A 162 -9.39 7.91 -14.49
CA LEU A 162 -10.81 7.67 -14.33
C LEU A 162 -11.16 7.54 -12.84
N CYS A 163 -12.09 8.35 -12.37
CA CYS A 163 -12.42 8.48 -10.95
C CYS A 163 -13.86 8.04 -10.68
N ASN A 164 -14.04 6.90 -9.99
CA ASN A 164 -15.33 6.41 -9.53
C ASN A 164 -15.42 6.45 -8.01
N SER A 165 -16.46 7.03 -7.46
CA SER A 165 -16.72 7.07 -6.02
C SER A 165 -18.19 7.26 -5.74
N ARG A 166 -18.69 6.71 -4.63
CA ARG A 166 -20.02 6.99 -4.12
C ARG A 166 -20.28 8.50 -3.93
N SER A 167 -19.25 9.25 -3.53
CA SER A 167 -19.28 10.71 -3.45
C SER A 167 -18.69 11.29 -4.73
N GLU A 168 -19.53 11.90 -5.58
CA GLU A 168 -19.09 12.60 -6.79
C GLU A 168 -18.06 13.69 -6.47
N GLN A 169 -18.24 14.40 -5.36
CA GLN A 169 -17.27 15.41 -4.88
C GLN A 169 -15.88 14.81 -4.63
N SER A 170 -15.80 13.58 -4.08
CA SER A 170 -14.51 12.92 -3.87
C SER A 170 -13.89 12.50 -5.21
N ALA A 171 -14.68 12.04 -6.18
CA ALA A 171 -14.21 11.73 -7.52
C ALA A 171 -13.69 12.97 -8.24
N ARG A 172 -14.42 14.10 -8.17
CA ARG A 172 -13.98 15.38 -8.74
C ARG A 172 -12.66 15.86 -8.14
N ARG A 173 -12.51 15.83 -6.81
CA ARG A 173 -11.25 16.23 -6.15
C ARG A 173 -10.04 15.40 -6.60
N LEU A 174 -10.23 14.09 -6.86
CA LEU A 174 -9.14 13.26 -7.39
C LEU A 174 -8.86 13.57 -8.86
N ALA A 175 -9.90 13.83 -9.66
CA ALA A 175 -9.74 14.26 -11.05
C ALA A 175 -9.03 15.62 -11.16
N ASP A 176 -9.37 16.58 -10.29
CA ASP A 176 -8.70 17.89 -10.22
C ASP A 176 -7.22 17.73 -9.82
N LEU A 177 -6.94 16.86 -8.84
CA LEU A 177 -5.56 16.54 -8.45
C LEU A 177 -4.78 15.95 -9.64
N ALA A 178 -5.37 15.06 -10.43
CA ALA A 178 -4.73 14.52 -11.63
C ALA A 178 -4.31 15.64 -12.59
N GLY A 179 -5.12 16.68 -12.73
CA GLY A 179 -4.79 17.87 -13.52
C GLY A 179 -3.52 18.60 -13.06
N THR A 180 -3.20 18.58 -11.76
CA THR A 180 -1.96 19.19 -11.23
C THR A 180 -0.70 18.43 -11.66
N PHE A 181 -0.83 17.17 -12.05
CA PHE A 181 0.24 16.34 -12.62
C PHE A 181 0.26 16.36 -14.16
N GLY A 182 -0.58 17.19 -14.80
CA GLY A 182 -0.71 17.24 -16.26
C GLY A 182 -1.50 16.07 -16.86
N LEU A 183 -2.27 15.33 -16.03
CA LEU A 183 -3.09 14.20 -16.46
C LEU A 183 -4.53 14.64 -16.69
N GLU A 184 -5.23 13.99 -17.63
CA GLU A 184 -6.65 14.23 -17.87
C GLU A 184 -7.50 13.47 -16.83
N GLY A 185 -8.00 14.19 -15.80
CA GLY A 185 -8.89 13.62 -14.77
C GLY A 185 -10.35 13.61 -15.22
N LYS A 186 -11.01 12.45 -15.14
CA LYS A 186 -12.42 12.26 -15.53
C LYS A 186 -13.22 11.58 -14.41
N VAL A 187 -14.36 12.14 -14.05
CA VAL A 187 -15.35 11.44 -13.23
C VAL A 187 -16.04 10.38 -14.10
N CYS A 188 -16.02 9.13 -13.65
CA CYS A 188 -16.66 8.01 -14.32
C CYS A 188 -17.70 7.38 -13.36
N SER A 189 -18.98 7.59 -13.63
CA SER A 189 -20.09 7.07 -12.82
C SER A 189 -20.34 5.58 -13.02
N ASP A 190 -19.90 5.03 -14.18
CA ASP A 190 -20.06 3.62 -14.52
C ASP A 190 -18.77 2.83 -14.18
N PRO A 191 -18.78 1.97 -13.14
CA PRO A 191 -17.62 1.15 -12.80
C PRO A 191 -17.24 0.17 -13.94
N ALA A 192 -18.19 -0.38 -14.68
CA ALA A 192 -17.90 -1.34 -15.75
C ALA A 192 -17.09 -0.68 -16.88
N ARG A 193 -17.47 0.56 -17.24
CA ARG A 193 -16.72 1.36 -18.19
C ARG A 193 -15.31 1.68 -17.68
N LEU A 194 -15.17 2.08 -16.40
CA LEU A 194 -13.86 2.33 -15.79
C LEU A 194 -12.96 1.08 -15.90
N LEU A 195 -13.50 -0.11 -15.58
CA LEU A 195 -12.75 -1.36 -15.64
C LEU A 195 -12.30 -1.72 -17.05
N SER A 196 -13.15 -1.48 -18.05
CA SER A 196 -12.85 -1.82 -19.45
C SER A 196 -11.89 -0.83 -20.14
N GLU A 197 -11.82 0.42 -19.66
CA GLU A 197 -10.98 1.48 -20.26
C GLU A 197 -9.64 1.68 -19.54
N SER A 198 -9.38 0.96 -18.42
CA SER A 198 -8.17 1.16 -17.61
C SER A 198 -7.09 0.11 -17.88
N ASP A 199 -5.84 0.55 -17.96
CA ASP A 199 -4.64 -0.31 -17.93
C ASP A 199 -4.27 -0.71 -16.50
N ILE A 200 -4.52 0.20 -15.54
CA ILE A 200 -4.29 0.01 -14.11
C ILE A 200 -5.61 0.34 -13.39
N VAL A 201 -6.03 -0.51 -12.46
CA VAL A 201 -7.19 -0.26 -11.58
C VAL A 201 -6.74 -0.30 -10.13
N VAL A 202 -7.12 0.70 -9.35
CA VAL A 202 -6.84 0.77 -7.90
C VAL A 202 -8.18 0.82 -7.15
N THR A 203 -8.45 -0.17 -6.30
CA THR A 203 -9.65 -0.20 -5.46
C THR A 203 -9.31 0.15 -4.01
N THR A 204 -9.91 1.23 -3.50
CA THR A 204 -9.66 1.76 -2.15
C THR A 204 -10.96 2.02 -1.39
N VAL A 205 -11.95 1.17 -1.60
CA VAL A 205 -13.28 1.34 -0.99
C VAL A 205 -13.21 0.99 0.50
N PRO A 206 -13.62 1.91 1.40
CA PRO A 206 -13.61 1.65 2.83
C PRO A 206 -14.64 0.57 3.21
N MET A 207 -14.31 -0.23 4.22
CA MET A 207 -15.26 -1.19 4.78
C MET A 207 -16.28 -0.46 5.66
N ASN A 208 -17.56 -0.61 5.30
CA ASN A 208 -18.68 -0.12 6.09
C ASN A 208 -19.61 -1.30 6.42
N ALA A 209 -20.43 -1.16 7.45
CA ALA A 209 -21.48 -2.15 7.74
C ALA A 209 -22.46 -2.26 6.55
N GLY A 210 -22.80 -3.49 6.17
CA GLY A 210 -23.68 -3.76 5.02
C GLY A 210 -23.03 -3.54 3.64
N PHE A 211 -21.69 -3.52 3.58
CA PHE A 211 -20.99 -3.40 2.29
C PHE A 211 -21.19 -4.67 1.44
N GLU A 212 -21.70 -4.47 0.22
CA GLU A 212 -21.86 -5.53 -0.77
C GLU A 212 -20.83 -5.35 -1.91
N PRO A 213 -20.19 -6.42 -2.41
CA PRO A 213 -19.36 -6.38 -3.59
C PRO A 213 -20.17 -5.91 -4.81
N PHE A 214 -19.55 -5.08 -5.67
CA PHE A 214 -20.25 -4.51 -6.83
C PHE A 214 -19.43 -4.48 -8.12
N LEU A 215 -18.14 -4.85 -8.07
CA LEU A 215 -17.27 -4.90 -9.23
C LEU A 215 -17.31 -6.30 -9.87
N ASP A 216 -17.60 -6.33 -11.17
CA ASP A 216 -17.52 -7.55 -11.97
C ASP A 216 -16.22 -7.59 -12.76
N ALA A 217 -15.35 -8.54 -12.40
CA ALA A 217 -14.04 -8.70 -13.02
C ALA A 217 -14.12 -9.13 -14.50
N SER A 218 -15.28 -9.58 -15.00
CA SER A 218 -15.48 -9.88 -16.43
C SER A 218 -15.36 -8.64 -17.32
N ASN A 219 -15.56 -7.44 -16.75
CA ASN A 219 -15.41 -6.15 -17.43
C ASN A 219 -13.95 -5.71 -17.59
N LEU A 220 -12.99 -6.41 -16.99
CA LEU A 220 -11.57 -6.03 -17.05
C LEU A 220 -11.01 -6.24 -18.45
N ALA A 221 -10.30 -5.23 -18.95
CA ALA A 221 -9.57 -5.34 -20.21
C ALA A 221 -8.47 -6.42 -20.14
N PRO A 222 -8.09 -7.04 -21.27
CA PRO A 222 -6.86 -7.82 -21.35
C PRO A 222 -5.64 -6.97 -20.97
N GLY A 223 -4.70 -7.56 -20.24
CA GLY A 223 -3.46 -6.88 -19.86
C GLY A 223 -3.57 -5.94 -18.65
N VAL A 224 -4.73 -5.78 -18.05
CA VAL A 224 -4.92 -4.91 -16.88
C VAL A 224 -4.11 -5.38 -15.67
N PHE A 225 -3.62 -4.42 -14.89
CA PHE A 225 -3.14 -4.65 -13.53
C PHE A 225 -4.13 -4.06 -12.52
N VAL A 226 -4.49 -4.83 -11.50
CA VAL A 226 -5.38 -4.41 -10.42
C VAL A 226 -4.63 -4.39 -9.09
N ALA A 227 -4.63 -3.26 -8.40
CA ALA A 227 -4.20 -3.13 -7.01
C ALA A 227 -5.44 -3.09 -6.10
N ALA A 228 -5.76 -4.22 -5.47
CA ALA A 228 -6.89 -4.35 -4.54
C ALA A 228 -6.48 -3.95 -3.11
N VAL A 229 -6.42 -2.65 -2.85
CA VAL A 229 -6.02 -2.09 -1.55
C VAL A 229 -7.10 -2.32 -0.49
N ASP A 230 -8.32 -2.49 -0.91
CA ASP A 230 -9.48 -2.88 -0.10
C ASP A 230 -9.57 -4.38 0.19
N ILE A 231 -8.47 -5.13 -0.01
CA ILE A 231 -8.38 -6.59 0.20
C ILE A 231 -9.34 -7.35 -0.75
N GLY A 232 -9.65 -6.78 -1.91
CA GLY A 232 -10.55 -7.38 -2.89
C GLY A 232 -12.03 -7.39 -2.48
N ARG A 233 -12.43 -6.61 -1.48
CA ARG A 233 -13.81 -6.60 -0.97
C ARG A 233 -14.82 -6.05 -1.97
N SER A 234 -14.40 -5.13 -2.83
CA SER A 234 -15.28 -4.54 -3.86
C SER A 234 -15.66 -5.51 -4.97
N TRP A 235 -14.96 -6.62 -5.12
CA TRP A 235 -15.11 -7.55 -6.22
C TRP A 235 -16.10 -8.67 -5.89
N HIS A 236 -16.98 -9.00 -6.85
CA HIS A 236 -17.88 -10.14 -6.71
C HIS A 236 -17.11 -11.44 -6.46
N PRO A 237 -17.59 -12.30 -5.55
CA PRO A 237 -17.02 -13.62 -5.33
C PRO A 237 -16.99 -14.43 -6.63
N GLY A 238 -15.90 -15.15 -6.87
CA GLY A 238 -15.70 -15.94 -8.09
C GLY A 238 -15.15 -15.16 -9.29
N GLY A 239 -15.20 -13.81 -9.28
CA GLY A 239 -14.59 -12.96 -10.33
C GLY A 239 -13.06 -13.07 -10.40
N PHE A 240 -12.42 -13.52 -9.32
CA PHE A 240 -10.95 -13.69 -9.27
C PHE A 240 -10.40 -14.70 -10.26
N LYS A 241 -11.22 -15.59 -10.81
CA LYS A 241 -10.81 -16.59 -11.81
C LYS A 241 -10.32 -15.97 -13.14
N VAL A 242 -10.65 -14.70 -13.41
CA VAL A 242 -10.21 -14.03 -14.65
C VAL A 242 -8.75 -13.59 -14.61
N PHE A 243 -8.13 -13.55 -13.42
CA PHE A 243 -6.75 -13.15 -13.28
C PHE A 243 -5.80 -14.32 -13.58
N ASP A 244 -4.82 -14.06 -14.42
CA ASP A 244 -3.79 -15.03 -14.81
C ASP A 244 -2.65 -15.12 -13.79
N CYS A 245 -2.41 -14.02 -13.04
CA CYS A 245 -1.42 -13.94 -11.97
C CYS A 245 -1.98 -13.14 -10.79
N MET A 246 -1.88 -13.70 -9.58
CA MET A 246 -2.30 -13.05 -8.34
C MET A 246 -1.15 -13.00 -7.35
N ALA A 247 -0.77 -11.78 -6.96
CA ALA A 247 0.26 -11.52 -5.98
C ALA A 247 -0.32 -10.95 -4.68
N THR A 248 0.41 -11.11 -3.59
CA THR A 248 0.15 -10.43 -2.31
C THR A 248 1.43 -9.80 -1.76
N ASP A 249 1.33 -9.10 -0.64
CA ASP A 249 2.50 -8.53 0.03
C ASP A 249 3.35 -9.57 0.76
N SER A 250 2.76 -10.62 1.33
CA SER A 250 3.49 -11.74 1.92
C SER A 250 2.62 -12.98 2.06
N ARG A 251 3.12 -14.12 1.61
CA ARG A 251 2.49 -15.44 1.83
C ARG A 251 2.61 -15.91 3.30
N LEU A 252 3.51 -15.31 4.07
CA LEU A 252 3.68 -15.61 5.50
C LEU A 252 2.55 -15.06 6.37
N HIS A 253 1.61 -14.33 5.78
CA HIS A 253 0.41 -13.90 6.47
C HIS A 253 -0.51 -15.08 6.76
N HIS A 254 -0.52 -15.53 8.02
CA HIS A 254 -1.60 -16.40 8.50
C HIS A 254 -2.89 -15.59 8.51
N GLY A 255 -3.88 -16.02 7.71
CA GLY A 255 -5.18 -15.37 7.64
C GLY A 255 -5.37 -14.40 6.47
N ILE A 256 -4.67 -14.61 5.35
CA ILE A 256 -5.10 -14.04 4.07
C ILE A 256 -6.59 -14.40 3.91
N GLU A 257 -7.43 -13.38 3.87
CA GLU A 257 -8.85 -13.57 3.62
C GLU A 257 -9.05 -14.04 2.17
N MET A 258 -8.94 -15.36 1.97
CA MET A 258 -9.10 -15.97 0.65
C MET A 258 -10.57 -15.95 0.25
N LYS A 259 -10.86 -15.30 -0.87
CA LYS A 259 -12.19 -15.29 -1.47
C LYS A 259 -12.35 -16.43 -2.49
N PRO A 260 -13.56 -16.91 -2.76
CA PRO A 260 -13.79 -17.93 -3.78
C PRO A 260 -13.15 -17.55 -5.13
N GLY A 261 -12.32 -18.45 -5.66
CA GLY A 261 -11.59 -18.25 -6.91
C GLY A 261 -10.28 -17.47 -6.79
N MET A 262 -9.94 -16.97 -5.60
CA MET A 262 -8.64 -16.35 -5.34
C MET A 262 -7.57 -17.43 -5.12
N ARG A 263 -6.39 -17.21 -5.71
CA ARG A 263 -5.16 -17.98 -5.44
C ARG A 263 -4.02 -16.98 -5.30
N ILE A 264 -2.96 -17.36 -4.64
CA ILE A 264 -1.76 -16.52 -4.56
C ILE A 264 -0.61 -17.25 -5.25
N ASP A 265 -0.18 -16.70 -6.38
CA ASP A 265 0.89 -17.27 -7.20
C ASP A 265 2.26 -16.83 -6.70
N CYS A 266 2.38 -15.57 -6.23
CA CYS A 266 3.63 -15.03 -5.69
C CYS A 266 3.39 -13.93 -4.64
N ASP A 267 4.46 -13.49 -3.97
CA ASP A 267 4.45 -12.31 -3.12
C ASP A 267 5.53 -11.29 -3.51
N LEU A 268 5.52 -10.13 -2.85
CA LEU A 268 6.47 -9.05 -3.15
C LEU A 268 7.92 -9.46 -2.94
N SER A 269 8.21 -10.39 -2.01
CA SER A 269 9.58 -10.84 -1.79
C SER A 269 10.08 -11.72 -2.94
N GLU A 270 9.22 -12.55 -3.50
CA GLU A 270 9.54 -13.39 -4.68
C GLU A 270 9.70 -12.56 -5.95
N LEU A 271 8.85 -11.53 -6.13
CA LEU A 271 8.96 -10.57 -7.23
C LEU A 271 10.24 -9.73 -7.12
N ALA A 272 10.49 -9.12 -5.97
CA ALA A 272 11.68 -8.29 -5.75
C ALA A 272 12.98 -9.10 -5.74
N GLY A 273 12.93 -10.36 -5.29
CA GLY A 273 14.04 -11.32 -5.31
C GLY A 273 14.32 -11.92 -6.70
N GLY A 274 13.45 -11.68 -7.69
CA GLY A 274 13.62 -12.17 -9.06
C GLY A 274 13.32 -13.66 -9.24
N VAL A 275 12.68 -14.31 -8.28
CA VAL A 275 12.29 -15.73 -8.35
C VAL A 275 11.01 -15.91 -9.17
N HIS A 276 10.09 -14.97 -9.05
CA HIS A 276 8.90 -14.95 -9.89
C HIS A 276 9.08 -13.91 -11.02
N PRO A 277 8.83 -14.27 -12.28
CA PRO A 277 9.10 -13.39 -13.43
C PRO A 277 8.21 -12.15 -13.51
N GLY A 278 7.12 -12.09 -12.73
CA GLY A 278 6.11 -11.06 -12.85
C GLY A 278 5.20 -11.28 -14.05
N ARG A 279 4.97 -10.24 -14.84
CA ARG A 279 4.20 -10.28 -16.08
C ARG A 279 4.95 -11.04 -17.16
N VAL A 280 4.28 -11.98 -17.81
CA VAL A 280 4.85 -12.81 -18.87
C VAL A 280 4.21 -12.59 -20.25
N SER A 281 3.11 -11.85 -20.33
CA SER A 281 2.49 -11.46 -21.61
C SER A 281 1.70 -10.16 -21.51
N GLU A 282 1.53 -9.49 -22.66
CA GLU A 282 0.75 -8.24 -22.76
C GLU A 282 -0.74 -8.42 -22.41
N ALA A 283 -1.31 -9.59 -22.68
CA ALA A 283 -2.72 -9.87 -22.42
C ALA A 283 -2.98 -10.33 -20.96
N GLN A 284 -1.95 -10.67 -20.19
CA GLN A 284 -2.07 -11.21 -18.84
C GLN A 284 -2.77 -10.23 -17.90
N ARG A 285 -3.88 -10.65 -17.27
CA ARG A 285 -4.53 -9.91 -16.19
C ARG A 285 -3.85 -10.23 -14.88
N ALA A 286 -3.35 -9.22 -14.20
CA ALA A 286 -2.64 -9.38 -12.94
C ALA A 286 -3.35 -8.67 -11.79
N LEU A 287 -3.35 -9.30 -10.61
CA LEU A 287 -3.95 -8.79 -9.39
C LEU A 287 -2.90 -8.73 -8.28
N PHE A 288 -2.83 -7.62 -7.59
CA PHE A 288 -2.14 -7.49 -6.29
C PHE A 288 -3.16 -7.30 -5.19
N VAL A 289 -3.23 -8.26 -4.26
CA VAL A 289 -4.10 -8.18 -3.08
C VAL A 289 -3.29 -7.69 -1.90
N PHE A 290 -3.54 -6.45 -1.50
CA PHE A 290 -2.91 -5.83 -0.34
C PHE A 290 -3.45 -6.41 0.96
N GLN A 291 -2.57 -6.79 1.90
CA GLN A 291 -2.92 -7.26 3.26
C GLN A 291 -2.32 -6.37 4.36
N GLY A 292 -1.21 -5.72 4.04
CA GLY A 292 -0.41 -4.90 4.97
C GLY A 292 0.60 -5.74 5.74
N HIS A 293 1.89 -5.55 5.46
CA HIS A 293 2.99 -6.35 6.01
C HIS A 293 4.02 -5.48 6.73
N ALA A 294 4.59 -5.99 7.83
CA ALA A 294 5.53 -5.23 8.67
C ALA A 294 6.87 -4.92 7.97
N THR A 295 7.27 -5.70 6.97
CA THR A 295 8.45 -5.39 6.14
C THR A 295 8.33 -4.04 5.46
N ALA A 296 7.12 -3.67 5.02
CA ALA A 296 6.90 -2.35 4.43
C ALA A 296 6.98 -1.22 5.49
N ASP A 297 6.52 -1.48 6.72
CA ASP A 297 6.67 -0.53 7.82
C ASP A 297 8.14 -0.36 8.19
N LEU A 298 8.94 -1.45 8.21
CA LEU A 298 10.39 -1.43 8.42
C LEU A 298 11.11 -0.63 7.33
N ALA A 299 10.77 -0.86 6.06
CA ALA A 299 11.38 -0.17 4.93
C ALA A 299 11.21 1.36 5.02
N ILE A 300 9.99 1.82 5.32
CA ILE A 300 9.74 3.26 5.44
C ILE A 300 10.35 3.83 6.71
N ALA A 301 10.31 3.12 7.84
CA ALA A 301 10.98 3.56 9.06
C ALA A 301 12.50 3.71 8.85
N TRP A 302 13.11 2.76 8.14
CA TRP A 302 14.53 2.84 7.74
C TRP A 302 14.82 4.03 6.83
N LEU A 303 13.98 4.28 5.82
CA LEU A 303 14.12 5.43 4.93
C LEU A 303 14.04 6.77 5.68
N VAL A 304 13.05 6.90 6.57
CA VAL A 304 12.88 8.08 7.44
C VAL A 304 14.11 8.27 8.32
N TRP A 305 14.54 7.21 9.00
CA TRP A 305 15.67 7.25 9.91
C TRP A 305 16.97 7.62 9.21
N SER A 306 17.27 6.97 8.09
CA SER A 306 18.46 7.26 7.28
C SER A 306 18.47 8.71 6.77
N ARG A 307 17.31 9.25 6.38
CA ARG A 307 17.18 10.65 5.94
C ARG A 307 17.45 11.62 7.08
N LEU A 308 16.94 11.33 8.29
CA LEU A 308 17.19 12.15 9.48
C LEU A 308 18.66 12.14 9.90
N GLN A 309 19.30 10.97 9.89
CA GLN A 309 20.73 10.85 10.18
C GLN A 309 21.57 11.69 9.20
N ALA A 310 21.28 11.59 7.90
CA ALA A 310 21.97 12.37 6.87
C ALA A 310 21.79 13.89 7.07
N ALA A 311 20.58 14.33 7.45
CA ALA A 311 20.27 15.74 7.67
C ALA A 311 20.91 16.32 8.94
N THR A 312 21.12 15.49 9.97
CA THR A 312 21.64 15.94 11.28
C THR A 312 23.13 15.71 11.46
N GLY A 313 23.78 14.99 10.55
CA GLY A 313 25.19 14.59 10.67
C GLY A 313 25.46 13.66 11.84
N ARG A 314 24.41 13.10 12.45
CA ARG A 314 24.53 12.21 13.59
C ARG A 314 24.62 10.77 13.10
N HIS A 315 25.80 10.18 13.19
CA HIS A 315 25.92 8.73 13.37
C HIS A 315 25.52 8.43 14.82
N ILE A 316 24.29 8.00 15.02
CA ILE A 316 23.79 7.59 16.35
C ILE A 316 24.02 6.09 16.47
#